data_69e9579bc2f7a9bbf2d6e6c3b209352e
#
_entry.id   69e9579bc2f7a9bbf2d6e6c3b209352e
#
_cell.length_a   1.000
_cell.length_b   1.000
_cell.length_c   1.000
_cell.angle_alpha   90.00
_cell.angle_beta   90.00
_cell.angle_gamma   90.00
#
_symmetry.space_group_name_H-M   'P 1'
#
loop_
_entity.id
_entity.type
_entity.pdbx_description
1 polymer ?
#
loop_
_entity_poly.entity_id
_entity_poly.type
_entity_poly.pdbx_seq_one_letter_code
_entity_poly.pdbx_strand_id
1 'polypeptide(L)'
;MVERRLKALVIAEAANPEWVSVPLVGWSLAHALRGVADVHIVTQVRNREAILRAGLVEGRDFTAIDSEKLAAPMWRLAERLSMGKGVGWTMKTAVSTLGYGYFERLVWRAFGPAIRAGHYDVVHRVTPLTPTANSRIAPLCARAGVPFVLGPLNGGVPWPRGFDSERRREREWLSYVRGAYKALPGRGAMLRHASAILCGSLHTLGEIPARYRAKTVWLPENAIEPSRFSLTAPQPGTLPLRGCFIGRLVPYKGADMAIEAALPLLRDGRMVLDIVGDGPQAEALRDLVAREAVGQAVRFHGWLPHAEVQGVAAQAQLLVFPSVREFGGGVVLEAMALGVVPVIADYAGPGELVDDATGFRIPMGRRADLVAGLRARLDAIAADPAVLPAMAAAGQARVMRDFTWTAKAAQVERIWRAVAAGAPPPQELPLPR
;
A
#
# COMPACT_ATOMS: atom_id res chain seq x y z
N MET A 1 -27.45 21.53 12.57
CA MET A 1 -26.66 22.48 11.76
C MET A 1 -25.80 21.62 10.82
N VAL A 2 -25.89 21.84 9.50
CA VAL A 2 -25.00 21.17 8.54
C VAL A 2 -23.61 21.74 8.77
N GLU A 3 -22.68 20.88 9.13
CA GLU A 3 -21.30 21.27 9.39
C GLU A 3 -20.64 21.77 8.10
N ARG A 4 -19.97 22.91 8.14
CA ARG A 4 -19.33 23.51 6.96
C ARG A 4 -18.32 22.54 6.34
N ARG A 5 -18.37 22.36 5.03
CA ARG A 5 -17.34 21.59 4.32
C ARG A 5 -16.00 22.30 4.43
N LEU A 6 -14.93 21.55 4.75
CA LEU A 6 -13.58 22.06 4.78
C LEU A 6 -13.09 22.33 3.36
N LYS A 7 -12.30 23.37 3.18
CA LYS A 7 -11.56 23.67 1.94
C LYS A 7 -10.14 23.13 2.06
N ALA A 8 -9.79 22.14 1.23
CA ALA A 8 -8.51 21.46 1.31
C ALA A 8 -7.71 21.59 0.01
N LEU A 9 -6.43 21.97 0.13
CA LEU A 9 -5.46 21.83 -0.96
C LEU A 9 -4.74 20.49 -0.82
N VAL A 10 -4.99 19.56 -1.74
CA VAL A 10 -4.40 18.20 -1.72
C VAL A 10 -3.26 18.12 -2.73
N ILE A 11 -2.04 17.99 -2.25
CA ILE A 11 -0.84 17.84 -3.07
C ILE A 11 -0.60 16.35 -3.32
N ALA A 12 -0.89 15.92 -4.53
CA ALA A 12 -0.74 14.55 -5.00
C ALA A 12 0.12 14.53 -6.28
N GLU A 13 1.45 14.70 -6.13
CA GLU A 13 2.38 14.76 -7.26
C GLU A 13 2.22 13.58 -8.20
N ALA A 14 2.16 12.36 -7.65
CA ALA A 14 1.82 11.15 -8.36
C ALA A 14 0.36 10.79 -8.06
N ALA A 15 -0.56 11.11 -8.98
CA ALA A 15 -1.98 10.80 -8.90
C ALA A 15 -2.52 10.45 -10.29
N ASN A 16 -2.67 9.16 -10.58
CA ASN A 16 -3.08 8.73 -11.91
C ASN A 16 -4.03 7.53 -11.81
N PRO A 17 -5.28 7.64 -12.32
CA PRO A 17 -6.28 6.57 -12.28
C PRO A 17 -5.96 5.36 -13.16
N GLU A 18 -5.08 5.52 -14.14
CA GLU A 18 -4.76 4.49 -15.15
C GLU A 18 -3.46 3.75 -14.82
N TRP A 19 -2.68 4.26 -13.87
CA TRP A 19 -1.43 3.63 -13.47
C TRP A 19 -1.62 2.76 -12.23
N VAL A 20 -0.66 1.93 -11.93
CA VAL A 20 -0.68 1.04 -10.75
C VAL A 20 0.22 1.59 -9.63
N SER A 21 0.14 0.99 -8.43
CA SER A 21 1.00 1.33 -7.29
C SER A 21 0.79 2.77 -6.79
N VAL A 22 1.85 3.50 -6.46
CA VAL A 22 1.79 4.83 -5.83
C VAL A 22 0.91 5.84 -6.57
N PRO A 23 0.93 5.97 -7.92
CA PRO A 23 0.04 6.89 -8.61
C PRO A 23 -1.44 6.56 -8.43
N LEU A 24 -1.81 5.27 -8.41
CA LEU A 24 -3.19 4.86 -8.18
C LEU A 24 -3.62 5.16 -6.73
N VAL A 25 -2.76 4.91 -5.76
CA VAL A 25 -3.01 5.26 -4.34
C VAL A 25 -3.21 6.77 -4.19
N GLY A 26 -2.32 7.57 -4.79
CA GLY A 26 -2.42 9.03 -4.77
C GLY A 26 -3.70 9.55 -5.38
N TRP A 27 -4.10 9.00 -6.54
CA TRP A 27 -5.37 9.32 -7.18
C TRP A 27 -6.57 8.91 -6.32
N SER A 28 -6.62 7.64 -5.91
CA SER A 28 -7.78 7.08 -5.22
C SER A 28 -8.08 7.81 -3.90
N LEU A 29 -7.05 8.12 -3.11
CA LEU A 29 -7.23 8.90 -1.89
C LEU A 29 -7.64 10.35 -2.20
N ALA A 30 -6.93 11.04 -3.10
CA ALA A 30 -7.24 12.43 -3.44
C ALA A 30 -8.65 12.58 -4.03
N HIS A 31 -9.08 11.62 -4.86
CA HIS A 31 -10.42 11.59 -5.43
C HIS A 31 -11.50 11.34 -4.36
N ALA A 32 -11.28 10.36 -3.47
CA ALA A 32 -12.24 10.04 -2.41
C ALA A 32 -12.42 11.20 -1.42
N LEU A 33 -11.38 11.97 -1.14
CA LEU A 33 -11.44 13.16 -0.27
C LEU A 33 -12.39 14.23 -0.79
N ARG A 34 -12.68 14.28 -2.08
CA ARG A 34 -13.68 15.18 -2.68
C ARG A 34 -15.11 14.87 -2.21
N GLY A 35 -15.36 13.63 -1.80
CA GLY A 35 -16.65 13.23 -1.22
C GLY A 35 -16.93 13.88 0.14
N VAL A 36 -15.89 14.20 0.90
CA VAL A 36 -16.00 14.69 2.29
C VAL A 36 -15.65 16.18 2.47
N ALA A 37 -14.95 16.80 1.51
CA ALA A 37 -14.52 18.20 1.58
C ALA A 37 -14.51 18.86 0.21
N ASP A 38 -14.36 20.20 0.18
CA ASP A 38 -14.12 20.97 -1.04
C ASP A 38 -12.61 20.90 -1.34
N VAL A 39 -12.23 19.95 -2.19
CA VAL A 39 -10.83 19.60 -2.47
C VAL A 39 -10.39 20.18 -3.81
N HIS A 40 -9.26 20.89 -3.80
CA HIS A 40 -8.50 21.21 -5.01
C HIS A 40 -7.24 20.34 -5.05
N ILE A 41 -7.12 19.50 -6.07
CA ILE A 41 -6.00 18.57 -6.24
C ILE A 41 -4.87 19.28 -7.02
N VAL A 42 -3.64 19.19 -6.52
CA VAL A 42 -2.45 19.66 -7.24
C VAL A 42 -1.58 18.45 -7.60
N THR A 43 -1.35 18.28 -8.88
CA THR A 43 -0.61 17.12 -9.40
C THR A 43 0.44 17.52 -10.44
N GLN A 44 1.26 16.57 -10.87
CA GLN A 44 2.26 16.77 -11.90
C GLN A 44 1.61 16.61 -13.30
N VAL A 45 2.07 17.40 -14.28
CA VAL A 45 1.45 17.51 -15.62
C VAL A 45 1.28 16.17 -16.36
N ARG A 46 2.15 15.20 -16.11
CA ARG A 46 2.06 13.84 -16.71
C ARG A 46 0.76 13.09 -16.34
N ASN A 47 0.08 13.49 -15.26
CA ASN A 47 -1.16 12.87 -14.81
C ASN A 47 -2.41 13.55 -15.42
N ARG A 48 -2.23 14.71 -16.03
CA ARG A 48 -3.29 15.62 -16.49
C ARG A 48 -4.32 14.91 -17.35
N GLU A 49 -3.87 14.26 -18.41
CA GLU A 49 -4.77 13.64 -19.39
C GLU A 49 -5.61 12.50 -18.79
N ALA A 50 -5.03 11.68 -17.94
CA ALA A 50 -5.76 10.62 -17.25
C ALA A 50 -6.81 11.15 -16.27
N ILE A 51 -6.51 12.27 -15.60
CA ILE A 51 -7.45 12.93 -14.68
C ILE A 51 -8.60 13.60 -15.44
N LEU A 52 -8.34 14.20 -16.59
CA LEU A 52 -9.37 14.74 -17.48
C LEU A 52 -10.32 13.63 -17.99
N ARG A 53 -9.75 12.47 -18.41
CA ARG A 53 -10.57 11.31 -18.79
C ARG A 53 -11.40 10.75 -17.64
N ALA A 54 -10.93 10.89 -16.41
CA ALA A 54 -11.66 10.52 -15.21
C ALA A 54 -12.78 11.54 -14.84
N GLY A 55 -13.00 12.59 -15.67
CA GLY A 55 -14.12 13.52 -15.56
C GLY A 55 -13.85 14.75 -14.68
N LEU A 56 -12.62 14.99 -14.21
CA LEU A 56 -12.29 16.20 -13.47
C LEU A 56 -11.96 17.34 -14.44
N VAL A 57 -12.25 18.58 -14.00
CA VAL A 57 -12.03 19.80 -14.78
C VAL A 57 -10.83 20.56 -14.23
N GLU A 58 -9.82 20.78 -15.08
CA GLU A 58 -8.65 21.58 -14.70
C GLU A 58 -9.03 23.02 -14.38
N GLY A 59 -8.37 23.60 -13.38
CA GLY A 59 -8.67 24.93 -12.85
C GLY A 59 -9.80 24.96 -11.82
N ARG A 60 -10.77 24.04 -11.91
CA ARG A 60 -11.84 23.89 -10.91
C ARG A 60 -11.53 22.81 -9.89
N ASP A 61 -11.29 21.59 -10.34
CA ASP A 61 -11.13 20.42 -9.50
C ASP A 61 -9.66 20.10 -9.20
N PHE A 62 -8.80 20.41 -10.16
CA PHE A 62 -7.37 20.18 -10.05
C PHE A 62 -6.54 21.19 -10.84
N THR A 63 -5.24 21.23 -10.53
CA THR A 63 -4.23 21.94 -11.30
C THR A 63 -3.05 21.04 -11.57
N ALA A 64 -2.67 20.91 -12.83
CA ALA A 64 -1.48 20.20 -13.26
C ALA A 64 -0.27 21.16 -13.31
N ILE A 65 0.77 20.85 -12.54
CA ILE A 65 2.01 21.64 -12.47
C ILE A 65 3.05 21.02 -13.39
N ASP A 66 3.53 21.81 -14.34
CA ASP A 66 4.63 21.41 -15.22
C ASP A 66 5.99 21.57 -14.52
N SER A 67 6.51 20.47 -14.02
CA SER A 67 7.87 20.38 -13.49
C SER A 67 8.84 19.61 -14.40
N GLU A 68 8.42 19.25 -15.64
CA GLU A 68 9.20 18.44 -16.58
C GLU A 68 10.48 19.12 -17.05
N LYS A 69 10.53 20.45 -17.06
CA LYS A 69 11.76 21.20 -17.42
C LYS A 69 12.99 20.76 -16.63
N LEU A 70 12.79 20.34 -15.38
CA LEU A 70 13.88 19.82 -14.53
C LEU A 70 13.80 18.29 -14.41
N ALA A 71 12.61 17.73 -14.31
CA ALA A 71 12.42 16.29 -14.08
C ALA A 71 12.85 15.47 -15.29
N ALA A 72 12.47 15.84 -16.52
CA ALA A 72 12.75 15.04 -17.72
C ALA A 72 14.25 14.88 -18.03
N PRO A 73 15.12 15.92 -17.95
CA PRO A 73 16.55 15.74 -18.09
C PRO A 73 17.17 14.82 -17.04
N MET A 74 16.70 14.93 -15.79
CA MET A 74 17.18 14.09 -14.69
C MET A 74 16.77 12.63 -14.86
N TRP A 75 15.54 12.35 -15.34
CA TRP A 75 15.09 11.00 -15.66
C TRP A 75 15.89 10.38 -16.79
N ARG A 76 16.13 11.12 -17.88
CA ARG A 76 16.98 10.67 -18.99
C ARG A 76 18.41 10.35 -18.55
N LEU A 77 18.97 11.17 -17.66
CA LEU A 77 20.28 10.90 -17.07
C LEU A 77 20.26 9.64 -16.20
N ALA A 78 19.25 9.49 -15.36
CA ALA A 78 19.08 8.30 -14.51
C ALA A 78 18.91 7.03 -15.33
N GLU A 79 18.15 7.05 -16.42
CA GLU A 79 18.00 5.93 -17.34
C GLU A 79 19.32 5.54 -18.00
N ARG A 80 20.09 6.52 -18.50
CA ARG A 80 21.42 6.27 -19.07
C ARG A 80 22.40 5.66 -18.08
N LEU A 81 22.34 6.08 -16.81
CA LEU A 81 23.18 5.55 -15.73
C LEU A 81 22.66 4.20 -15.18
N SER A 82 21.39 3.88 -15.42
CA SER A 82 20.73 2.64 -14.94
C SER A 82 20.92 1.43 -15.88
N MET A 83 21.70 1.51 -16.94
CA MET A 83 21.96 0.39 -17.86
C MET A 83 22.70 -0.80 -17.23
N GLY A 84 23.03 -0.76 -15.92
CA GLY A 84 23.45 -1.88 -15.11
C GLY A 84 22.29 -2.50 -14.32
N LYS A 85 21.96 -3.77 -14.57
CA LYS A 85 20.93 -4.52 -13.83
C LYS A 85 21.18 -4.43 -12.31
N GLY A 86 20.34 -3.70 -11.58
CA GLY A 86 20.36 -3.65 -10.09
C GLY A 86 20.45 -2.26 -9.45
N VAL A 87 20.73 -1.19 -10.19
CA VAL A 87 20.84 0.20 -9.65
C VAL A 87 19.53 0.99 -9.82
N GLY A 88 18.55 0.45 -10.54
CA GLY A 88 17.39 1.19 -11.04
C GLY A 88 16.49 1.83 -9.97
N TRP A 89 16.15 1.14 -8.88
CA TRP A 89 15.16 1.64 -7.93
C TRP A 89 15.69 2.81 -7.07
N THR A 90 16.91 2.75 -6.59
CA THR A 90 17.49 3.78 -5.71
C THR A 90 17.80 5.05 -6.47
N MET A 91 18.30 4.94 -7.72
CA MET A 91 18.53 6.09 -8.56
C MET A 91 17.22 6.78 -8.93
N LYS A 92 16.18 5.99 -9.26
CA LYS A 92 14.82 6.50 -9.49
C LYS A 92 14.28 7.23 -8.27
N THR A 93 14.49 6.70 -7.08
CA THR A 93 14.07 7.35 -5.82
C THR A 93 14.85 8.64 -5.55
N ALA A 94 16.16 8.67 -5.80
CA ALA A 94 16.97 9.89 -5.63
C ALA A 94 16.53 11.00 -6.60
N VAL A 95 16.33 10.66 -7.88
CA VAL A 95 15.86 11.59 -8.91
C VAL A 95 14.45 12.10 -8.59
N SER A 96 13.54 11.22 -8.16
CA SER A 96 12.19 11.64 -7.76
C SER A 96 12.20 12.57 -6.56
N THR A 97 13.10 12.36 -5.59
CA THR A 97 13.24 13.20 -4.40
C THR A 97 13.72 14.62 -4.75
N LEU A 98 14.68 14.74 -5.66
CA LEU A 98 15.17 16.03 -6.13
C LEU A 98 14.12 16.76 -6.99
N GLY A 99 13.46 16.04 -7.89
CA GLY A 99 12.37 16.56 -8.71
C GLY A 99 11.20 17.08 -7.90
N TYR A 100 10.87 16.40 -6.79
CA TYR A 100 9.79 16.80 -5.90
C TYR A 100 10.02 18.18 -5.27
N GLY A 101 11.23 18.50 -4.85
CA GLY A 101 11.55 19.81 -4.28
C GLY A 101 11.32 20.97 -5.26
N TYR A 102 11.51 20.74 -6.56
CA TYR A 102 11.21 21.72 -7.60
C TYR A 102 9.69 21.82 -7.85
N PHE A 103 9.02 20.68 -7.98
CA PHE A 103 7.55 20.61 -8.08
C PHE A 103 6.88 21.39 -6.94
N GLU A 104 7.29 21.14 -5.70
CA GLU A 104 6.73 21.79 -4.51
C GLU A 104 6.99 23.31 -4.48
N ARG A 105 8.14 23.77 -5.02
CA ARG A 105 8.41 25.20 -5.21
C ARG A 105 7.40 25.83 -6.17
N LEU A 106 7.07 25.15 -7.26
CA LEU A 106 6.08 25.64 -8.23
C LEU A 106 4.68 25.66 -7.62
N VAL A 107 4.32 24.62 -6.85
CA VAL A 107 3.06 24.58 -6.07
C VAL A 107 2.96 25.77 -5.14
N TRP A 108 4.03 26.08 -4.38
CA TRP A 108 4.02 27.24 -3.49
C TRP A 108 3.91 28.57 -4.24
N ARG A 109 4.54 28.68 -5.38
CA ARG A 109 4.42 29.88 -6.23
C ARG A 109 2.98 30.09 -6.70
N ALA A 110 2.28 29.03 -7.08
CA ALA A 110 0.91 29.09 -7.57
C ALA A 110 -0.12 29.31 -6.45
N PHE A 111 0.00 28.58 -5.34
CA PHE A 111 -1.02 28.51 -4.29
C PHE A 111 -0.65 29.24 -3.00
N GLY A 112 0.61 29.61 -2.81
CA GLY A 112 1.11 30.28 -1.61
C GLY A 112 0.35 31.58 -1.27
N PRO A 113 -0.01 32.45 -2.22
CA PRO A 113 -0.85 33.62 -1.94
C PRO A 113 -2.22 33.22 -1.36
N ALA A 114 -2.92 32.27 -1.94
CA ALA A 114 -4.22 31.78 -1.47
C ALA A 114 -4.12 31.09 -0.09
N ILE A 115 -3.04 30.33 0.15
CA ILE A 115 -2.78 29.72 1.47
C ILE A 115 -2.61 30.81 2.52
N ARG A 116 -1.78 31.85 2.27
CA ARG A 116 -1.58 32.96 3.19
C ARG A 116 -2.82 33.78 3.44
N ALA A 117 -3.71 33.87 2.45
CA ALA A 117 -4.99 34.55 2.58
C ALA A 117 -6.06 33.72 3.33
N GLY A 118 -5.72 32.52 3.80
CA GLY A 118 -6.66 31.64 4.53
C GLY A 118 -7.76 31.04 3.64
N HIS A 119 -7.48 30.91 2.32
CA HIS A 119 -8.46 30.31 1.41
C HIS A 119 -8.67 28.83 1.66
N TYR A 120 -7.68 28.14 2.25
CA TYR A 120 -7.72 26.74 2.58
C TYR A 120 -7.67 26.53 4.10
N ASP A 121 -8.54 25.65 4.61
CA ASP A 121 -8.56 25.23 6.01
C ASP A 121 -7.42 24.26 6.33
N VAL A 122 -6.93 23.52 5.32
CA VAL A 122 -5.86 22.53 5.44
C VAL A 122 -5.10 22.35 4.12
N VAL A 123 -3.82 22.09 4.22
CA VAL A 123 -2.98 21.62 3.10
C VAL A 123 -2.53 20.20 3.40
N HIS A 124 -2.79 19.26 2.49
CA HIS A 124 -2.46 17.85 2.69
C HIS A 124 -1.57 17.32 1.57
N ARG A 125 -0.34 16.88 1.90
CA ARG A 125 0.53 16.17 0.97
C ARG A 125 0.24 14.66 1.03
N VAL A 126 -0.42 14.12 0.01
CA VAL A 126 -0.70 12.69 -0.15
C VAL A 126 0.49 11.96 -0.76
N THR A 127 1.01 12.45 -1.89
CA THR A 127 2.22 11.89 -2.52
C THR A 127 3.30 12.95 -2.70
N PRO A 128 4.57 12.54 -2.72
CA PRO A 128 5.14 11.19 -2.65
C PRO A 128 4.91 10.51 -1.30
N LEU A 129 4.69 9.19 -1.31
CA LEU A 129 4.52 8.41 -0.06
C LEU A 129 5.85 8.25 0.69
N THR A 130 6.98 8.38 -0.01
CA THR A 130 8.30 8.17 0.60
C THR A 130 8.64 9.24 1.64
N PRO A 131 9.13 8.86 2.83
CA PRO A 131 9.59 9.80 3.84
C PRO A 131 10.94 10.47 3.48
N THR A 132 11.57 10.08 2.37
CA THR A 132 12.81 10.71 1.87
C THR A 132 12.53 12.02 1.15
N ALA A 133 11.33 12.22 0.62
CA ALA A 133 10.90 13.45 -0.02
C ALA A 133 10.48 14.48 1.04
N ASN A 134 11.37 15.43 1.32
CA ASN A 134 11.11 16.49 2.28
C ASN A 134 10.13 17.53 1.72
N SER A 135 9.18 17.98 2.54
CA SER A 135 8.26 19.05 2.19
C SER A 135 8.72 20.39 2.75
N ARG A 136 8.99 21.34 1.86
CA ARG A 136 9.31 22.73 2.20
C ARG A 136 8.04 23.56 2.43
N ILE A 137 6.90 23.10 1.96
CA ILE A 137 5.60 23.75 2.17
C ILE A 137 5.16 23.65 3.64
N ALA A 138 5.49 22.56 4.36
CA ALA A 138 5.10 22.40 5.77
C ALA A 138 5.47 23.59 6.67
N PRO A 139 6.73 24.08 6.72
CA PRO A 139 7.05 25.28 7.51
C PRO A 139 6.43 26.57 6.95
N LEU A 140 6.11 26.62 5.67
CA LEU A 140 5.46 27.79 5.06
C LEU A 140 3.98 27.86 5.41
N CYS A 141 3.28 26.73 5.45
CA CYS A 141 1.90 26.62 5.93
C CYS A 141 1.81 26.98 7.42
N ALA A 142 2.73 26.48 8.24
CA ALA A 142 2.78 26.82 9.67
C ALA A 142 2.94 28.34 9.90
N ARG A 143 3.76 29.03 9.07
CA ARG A 143 3.89 30.52 9.14
C ARG A 143 2.63 31.23 8.68
N ALA A 144 1.85 30.62 7.79
CA ALA A 144 0.57 31.15 7.33
C ALA A 144 -0.60 30.81 8.27
N GLY A 145 -0.36 30.08 9.35
CA GLY A 145 -1.42 29.62 10.26
C GLY A 145 -2.32 28.54 9.70
N VAL A 146 -1.94 27.89 8.58
CA VAL A 146 -2.71 26.83 7.93
C VAL A 146 -2.13 25.46 8.27
N PRO A 147 -2.91 24.53 8.84
CA PRO A 147 -2.46 23.17 9.15
C PRO A 147 -1.92 22.43 7.93
N PHE A 148 -0.79 21.73 8.10
CA PHE A 148 -0.22 20.88 7.09
C PHE A 148 -0.26 19.42 7.51
N VAL A 149 -0.95 18.57 6.73
CA VAL A 149 -1.04 17.13 6.93
C VAL A 149 -0.09 16.41 5.97
N LEU A 150 0.65 15.45 6.50
CA LEU A 150 1.71 14.74 5.79
C LEU A 150 1.39 13.25 5.71
N GLY A 151 1.34 12.69 4.52
CA GLY A 151 1.18 11.25 4.31
C GLY A 151 -0.12 10.82 3.63
N PRO A 152 -0.36 9.49 3.52
CA PRO A 152 0.32 8.42 4.27
C PRO A 152 1.77 8.21 3.84
N LEU A 153 2.67 8.11 4.82
CA LEU A 153 4.08 7.85 4.56
C LEU A 153 4.36 6.36 4.46
N ASN A 154 5.12 6.00 3.42
CA ASN A 154 5.64 4.66 3.20
C ASN A 154 7.17 4.68 3.29
N GLY A 155 7.71 4.28 4.43
CA GLY A 155 9.16 4.13 4.65
C GLY A 155 9.70 2.81 4.09
N GLY A 156 8.86 1.95 3.52
CA GLY A 156 9.13 0.56 3.20
C GLY A 156 9.33 -0.29 4.45
N VAL A 157 9.64 -1.57 4.29
CA VAL A 157 9.92 -2.49 5.41
C VAL A 157 11.32 -3.09 5.28
N PRO A 158 12.04 -3.33 6.40
CA PRO A 158 13.34 -4.00 6.35
C PRO A 158 13.18 -5.45 5.89
N TRP A 159 14.27 -6.08 5.55
CA TRP A 159 14.28 -7.54 5.40
C TRP A 159 14.22 -8.19 6.78
N PRO A 160 13.37 -9.19 7.00
CA PRO A 160 13.34 -9.91 8.25
C PRO A 160 14.61 -10.77 8.40
N ARG A 161 14.99 -11.03 9.64
CA ARG A 161 16.13 -11.90 9.95
C ARG A 161 15.86 -13.31 9.40
N GLY A 162 16.88 -13.95 8.84
CA GLY A 162 16.79 -15.32 8.31
C GLY A 162 16.38 -15.41 6.83
N PHE A 163 16.24 -14.26 6.12
CA PHE A 163 15.95 -14.19 4.68
C PHE A 163 17.10 -13.53 3.88
N ASP A 164 18.33 -13.72 4.32
CA ASP A 164 19.51 -13.14 3.66
C ASP A 164 19.79 -13.75 2.29
N SER A 165 19.36 -14.99 2.03
CA SER A 165 19.44 -15.66 0.73
C SER A 165 18.51 -14.99 -0.29
N GLU A 166 17.29 -14.73 0.08
CA GLU A 166 16.27 -14.05 -0.72
C GLU A 166 16.69 -12.59 -0.99
N ARG A 167 17.23 -11.92 0.02
CA ARG A 167 17.76 -10.57 -0.10
C ARG A 167 18.92 -10.48 -1.09
N ARG A 168 19.85 -11.45 -1.09
CA ARG A 168 20.96 -11.51 -2.06
C ARG A 168 20.47 -11.78 -3.48
N ARG A 169 19.46 -12.63 -3.66
CA ARG A 169 18.82 -12.89 -4.95
C ARG A 169 18.19 -11.62 -5.55
N GLU A 170 17.61 -10.76 -4.71
CA GLU A 170 17.04 -9.46 -5.13
C GLU A 170 18.10 -8.37 -5.35
N ARG A 171 19.40 -8.64 -5.09
CA ARG A 171 20.54 -7.70 -5.23
C ARG A 171 20.32 -6.35 -4.52
N GLU A 172 19.57 -6.33 -3.42
CA GLU A 172 19.26 -5.10 -2.67
C GLU A 172 20.34 -4.75 -1.62
N TRP A 173 21.58 -4.58 -2.03
CA TRP A 173 22.68 -4.16 -1.14
C TRP A 173 22.47 -2.76 -0.53
N LEU A 174 21.75 -1.86 -1.25
CA LEU A 174 21.42 -0.52 -0.76
C LEU A 174 20.43 -0.50 0.41
N SER A 175 19.78 -1.63 0.72
CA SER A 175 18.95 -1.75 1.92
C SER A 175 19.75 -1.56 3.23
N TYR A 176 21.07 -1.71 3.19
CA TYR A 176 21.97 -1.44 4.35
C TYR A 176 22.08 0.06 4.67
N VAL A 177 21.96 0.95 3.68
CA VAL A 177 22.03 2.41 3.84
C VAL A 177 20.66 3.07 4.00
N ARG A 178 19.61 2.26 4.18
CA ARG A 178 18.22 2.72 4.23
C ARG A 178 17.95 3.79 5.30
N GLY A 179 18.68 3.79 6.40
CA GLY A 179 18.57 4.79 7.47
C GLY A 179 19.14 6.17 7.15
N ALA A 180 19.98 6.29 6.13
CA ALA A 180 20.69 7.53 5.81
C ALA A 180 19.75 8.70 5.48
N TYR A 181 18.56 8.42 4.92
CA TYR A 181 17.57 9.48 4.63
C TYR A 181 17.12 10.24 5.89
N LYS A 182 17.24 9.63 7.08
CA LYS A 182 16.87 10.27 8.37
C LYS A 182 17.73 11.49 8.68
N ALA A 183 18.93 11.55 8.09
CA ALA A 183 19.86 12.68 8.22
C ALA A 183 19.67 13.75 7.12
N LEU A 184 18.75 13.54 6.16
CA LEU A 184 18.55 14.52 5.08
C LEU A 184 18.11 15.89 5.63
N PRO A 185 18.71 17.01 5.13
CA PRO A 185 18.33 18.35 5.53
C PRO A 185 16.86 18.63 5.17
N GLY A 186 16.14 19.31 6.07
CA GLY A 186 14.73 19.64 5.89
C GLY A 186 13.74 18.63 6.49
N ARG A 187 14.13 17.36 6.71
CA ARG A 187 13.24 16.37 7.36
C ARG A 187 12.78 16.81 8.75
N GLY A 188 13.70 17.31 9.57
CA GLY A 188 13.37 17.83 10.90
C GLY A 188 12.37 18.98 10.86
N ALA A 189 12.51 19.90 9.91
CA ALA A 189 11.60 21.03 9.73
C ALA A 189 10.22 20.53 9.24
N MET A 190 10.16 19.63 8.26
CA MET A 190 8.90 19.04 7.78
C MET A 190 8.13 18.37 8.90
N LEU A 191 8.78 17.46 9.66
CA LEU A 191 8.13 16.76 10.78
C LEU A 191 7.72 17.71 11.90
N ARG A 192 8.51 18.75 12.19
CA ARG A 192 8.20 19.73 13.23
C ARG A 192 6.93 20.50 12.90
N HIS A 193 6.80 20.95 11.65
CA HIS A 193 5.74 21.87 11.22
C HIS A 193 4.51 21.16 10.62
N ALA A 194 4.55 19.86 10.42
CA ALA A 194 3.34 19.09 10.12
C ALA A 194 2.41 19.10 11.35
N SER A 195 1.12 19.37 11.15
CA SER A 195 0.07 19.32 12.18
C SER A 195 -0.38 17.88 12.44
N ALA A 196 -0.36 17.03 11.39
CA ALA A 196 -0.52 15.59 11.52
C ALA A 196 0.42 14.86 10.57
N ILE A 197 0.87 13.66 10.98
CA ILE A 197 1.74 12.78 10.20
C ILE A 197 1.04 11.44 10.08
N LEU A 198 0.59 11.11 8.87
CA LEU A 198 -0.05 9.84 8.57
C LEU A 198 1.02 8.83 8.15
N CYS A 199 1.02 7.65 8.74
CA CYS A 199 1.96 6.58 8.43
C CYS A 199 1.22 5.37 7.86
N GLY A 200 1.64 4.92 6.68
CA GLY A 200 1.02 3.81 5.95
C GLY A 200 1.28 2.44 6.58
N SER A 201 2.17 2.35 7.58
CA SER A 201 2.43 1.14 8.36
C SER A 201 2.88 1.46 9.77
N LEU A 202 2.70 0.51 10.71
CA LEU A 202 3.22 0.59 12.07
C LEU A 202 4.75 0.64 12.09
N HIS A 203 5.41 -0.01 11.13
CA HIS A 203 6.86 0.11 10.98
C HIS A 203 7.28 1.55 10.71
N THR A 204 6.67 2.21 9.72
CA THR A 204 6.96 3.62 9.40
C THR A 204 6.62 4.55 10.58
N LEU A 205 5.52 4.28 11.28
CA LEU A 205 5.14 4.99 12.49
C LEU A 205 6.23 4.87 13.57
N GLY A 206 6.78 3.66 13.75
CA GLY A 206 7.89 3.38 14.67
C GLY A 206 9.16 4.19 14.35
N GLU A 207 9.40 4.55 13.09
CA GLU A 207 10.54 5.35 12.64
C GLU A 207 10.39 6.87 12.86
N ILE A 208 9.18 7.34 13.18
CA ILE A 208 8.94 8.74 13.53
C ILE A 208 9.50 9.01 14.93
N PRO A 209 10.33 10.07 15.12
CA PRO A 209 10.89 10.39 16.43
C PRO A 209 9.81 10.55 17.51
N ALA A 210 10.08 10.03 18.71
CA ALA A 210 9.13 9.97 19.82
C ALA A 210 8.45 11.32 20.12
N ARG A 211 9.20 12.44 20.00
CA ARG A 211 8.67 13.81 20.20
C ARG A 211 7.54 14.20 19.25
N TYR A 212 7.29 13.47 18.17
CA TYR A 212 6.21 13.72 17.22
C TYR A 212 5.08 12.68 17.28
N ARG A 213 5.17 11.69 18.19
CA ARG A 213 4.17 10.61 18.33
C ARG A 213 2.75 11.12 18.53
N ALA A 214 2.56 12.17 19.36
CA ALA A 214 1.25 12.74 19.63
C ALA A 214 0.51 13.29 18.39
N LYS A 215 1.20 13.51 17.29
CA LYS A 215 0.61 13.95 16.02
C LYS A 215 0.81 12.95 14.87
N THR A 216 1.19 11.73 15.20
CA THR A 216 1.40 10.66 14.23
C THR A 216 0.26 9.66 14.32
N VAL A 217 -0.37 9.39 13.18
CA VAL A 217 -1.54 8.50 13.06
C VAL A 217 -1.21 7.37 12.11
N TRP A 218 -1.55 6.13 12.47
CA TRP A 218 -1.49 5.02 11.56
C TRP A 218 -2.69 5.07 10.60
N LEU A 219 -2.42 5.15 9.31
CA LEU A 219 -3.41 5.11 8.24
C LEU A 219 -2.85 4.26 7.10
N PRO A 220 -3.20 2.98 7.00
CA PRO A 220 -2.72 2.09 5.93
C PRO A 220 -2.90 2.74 4.56
N GLU A 221 -1.88 2.66 3.69
CA GLU A 221 -1.90 3.37 2.41
C GLU A 221 -2.90 2.80 1.41
N ASN A 222 -3.14 1.49 1.45
CA ASN A 222 -4.06 0.80 0.56
C ASN A 222 -5.50 0.81 1.08
N ALA A 223 -6.42 0.83 0.13
CA ALA A 223 -7.84 0.60 0.33
C ALA A 223 -8.42 -0.04 -0.94
N ILE A 224 -9.64 -0.48 -0.87
CA ILE A 224 -10.36 -1.03 -2.00
C ILE A 224 -11.43 -0.06 -2.52
N GLU A 225 -11.76 -0.21 -3.81
CA GLU A 225 -12.97 0.37 -4.41
C GLU A 225 -14.02 -0.73 -4.47
N PRO A 226 -15.09 -0.69 -3.66
CA PRO A 226 -16.05 -1.78 -3.56
C PRO A 226 -16.67 -2.20 -4.91
N SER A 227 -16.89 -1.25 -5.81
CA SER A 227 -17.45 -1.52 -7.14
C SER A 227 -16.57 -2.44 -8.00
N ARG A 228 -15.28 -2.57 -7.67
CA ARG A 228 -14.33 -3.44 -8.36
C ARG A 228 -14.28 -4.85 -7.78
N PHE A 229 -14.92 -5.11 -6.63
CA PHE A 229 -14.93 -6.38 -5.90
C PHE A 229 -16.36 -6.81 -5.60
N SER A 230 -17.13 -7.06 -6.69
CA SER A 230 -18.56 -7.40 -6.64
C SER A 230 -18.82 -8.90 -6.48
N LEU A 231 -17.81 -9.75 -6.63
CA LEU A 231 -17.92 -11.19 -6.46
C LEU A 231 -17.76 -11.56 -4.98
N THR A 232 -18.32 -12.70 -4.60
CA THR A 232 -18.14 -13.29 -3.27
C THR A 232 -17.67 -14.74 -3.43
N ALA A 233 -16.58 -15.07 -2.78
CA ALA A 233 -16.04 -16.42 -2.77
C ALA A 233 -16.96 -17.37 -1.98
N PRO A 234 -17.34 -18.53 -2.53
CA PRO A 234 -18.09 -19.52 -1.79
C PRO A 234 -17.23 -20.13 -0.68
N GLN A 235 -17.80 -20.27 0.50
CA GLN A 235 -17.15 -20.90 1.65
C GLN A 235 -17.94 -22.17 2.05
N PRO A 236 -17.82 -23.27 1.30
CA PRO A 236 -18.63 -24.46 1.52
C PRO A 236 -18.31 -25.19 2.83
N GLY A 237 -17.19 -24.86 3.50
CA GLY A 237 -16.76 -25.56 4.70
C GLY A 237 -16.39 -27.03 4.48
N THR A 238 -16.02 -27.41 3.26
CA THR A 238 -15.71 -28.78 2.85
C THR A 238 -14.40 -28.87 2.07
N LEU A 239 -13.90 -30.07 1.89
CA LEU A 239 -12.74 -30.39 1.07
C LEU A 239 -13.16 -30.67 -0.39
N PRO A 240 -12.24 -30.50 -1.37
CA PRO A 240 -10.90 -29.98 -1.21
C PRO A 240 -10.89 -28.47 -0.91
N LEU A 241 -9.93 -28.02 -0.10
CA LEU A 241 -9.67 -26.59 0.07
C LEU A 241 -9.21 -25.97 -1.26
N ARG A 242 -9.71 -24.78 -1.57
CA ARG A 242 -9.25 -24.01 -2.73
C ARG A 242 -8.44 -22.81 -2.24
N GLY A 243 -7.13 -22.88 -2.46
CA GLY A 243 -6.22 -21.79 -2.15
C GLY A 243 -5.85 -21.00 -3.40
N CYS A 244 -5.50 -19.73 -3.24
CA CYS A 244 -4.84 -18.96 -4.27
C CYS A 244 -3.60 -18.25 -3.71
N PHE A 245 -2.62 -18.01 -4.58
CA PHE A 245 -1.52 -17.07 -4.39
C PHE A 245 -1.64 -16.01 -5.47
N ILE A 246 -1.55 -14.73 -5.10
CA ILE A 246 -1.67 -13.61 -6.03
C ILE A 246 -0.50 -12.65 -5.83
N GLY A 247 0.34 -12.45 -6.84
CA GLY A 247 1.45 -11.52 -6.77
C GLY A 247 2.58 -11.81 -7.74
N ARG A 248 3.54 -10.90 -7.82
CA ARG A 248 4.76 -11.14 -8.62
C ARG A 248 5.48 -12.38 -8.12
N LEU A 249 5.95 -13.21 -9.04
CA LEU A 249 6.70 -14.43 -8.71
C LEU A 249 8.18 -14.07 -8.49
N VAL A 250 8.45 -13.51 -7.31
CA VAL A 250 9.78 -13.11 -6.81
C VAL A 250 10.02 -13.70 -5.42
N PRO A 251 11.29 -13.92 -5.01
CA PRO A 251 11.62 -14.66 -3.80
C PRO A 251 10.91 -14.17 -2.53
N TYR A 252 10.83 -12.88 -2.32
CA TYR A 252 10.23 -12.32 -1.08
C TYR A 252 8.70 -12.41 -1.01
N LYS A 253 8.02 -12.74 -2.11
CA LYS A 253 6.56 -12.94 -2.11
C LYS A 253 6.16 -14.34 -1.66
N GLY A 254 7.06 -15.33 -1.80
CA GLY A 254 6.91 -16.64 -1.16
C GLY A 254 5.97 -17.61 -1.86
N ALA A 255 5.78 -17.52 -3.18
CA ALA A 255 5.00 -18.52 -3.92
C ALA A 255 5.56 -19.94 -3.75
N ASP A 256 6.89 -20.08 -3.68
CA ASP A 256 7.59 -21.31 -3.36
C ASP A 256 7.23 -21.84 -1.96
N MET A 257 7.21 -20.96 -0.96
CA MET A 257 6.82 -21.34 0.40
C MET A 257 5.35 -21.75 0.49
N ALA A 258 4.45 -21.10 -0.27
CA ALA A 258 3.04 -21.48 -0.33
C ALA A 258 2.86 -22.89 -0.91
N ILE A 259 3.55 -23.21 -2.02
CA ILE A 259 3.53 -24.55 -2.63
C ILE A 259 4.11 -25.57 -1.67
N GLU A 260 5.32 -25.34 -1.13
CA GLU A 260 5.99 -26.27 -0.19
C GLU A 260 5.17 -26.57 1.07
N ALA A 261 4.49 -25.55 1.60
CA ALA A 261 3.62 -25.72 2.76
C ALA A 261 2.39 -26.61 2.44
N ALA A 262 1.81 -26.42 1.25
CA ALA A 262 0.61 -27.12 0.82
C ALA A 262 0.88 -28.55 0.28
N LEU A 263 2.12 -28.95 0.04
CA LEU A 263 2.47 -30.24 -0.61
C LEU A 263 1.71 -31.47 -0.07
N PRO A 264 1.61 -31.70 1.27
CA PRO A 264 0.87 -32.86 1.76
C PRO A 264 -0.59 -32.87 1.30
N LEU A 265 -1.29 -31.74 1.45
CA LEU A 265 -2.70 -31.61 1.08
C LEU A 265 -2.92 -31.67 -0.44
N LEU A 266 -1.97 -31.15 -1.24
CA LEU A 266 -2.00 -31.22 -2.70
C LEU A 266 -1.85 -32.66 -3.19
N ARG A 267 -0.94 -33.45 -2.59
CA ARG A 267 -0.72 -34.87 -2.92
C ARG A 267 -1.93 -35.74 -2.55
N ASP A 268 -2.56 -35.45 -1.43
CA ASP A 268 -3.72 -36.18 -0.94
C ASP A 268 -5.03 -35.76 -1.62
N GLY A 269 -4.99 -34.81 -2.56
CA GLY A 269 -6.18 -34.27 -3.23
C GLY A 269 -7.11 -33.48 -2.29
N ARG A 270 -6.64 -33.09 -1.10
CA ARG A 270 -7.40 -32.32 -0.11
C ARG A 270 -7.29 -30.82 -0.31
N MET A 271 -6.42 -30.37 -1.21
CA MET A 271 -6.26 -28.96 -1.58
C MET A 271 -5.94 -28.84 -3.07
N VAL A 272 -6.40 -27.73 -3.67
CA VAL A 272 -5.93 -27.20 -4.96
C VAL A 272 -5.39 -25.79 -4.77
N LEU A 273 -4.42 -25.37 -5.58
CA LEU A 273 -3.75 -24.07 -5.45
C LEU A 273 -3.66 -23.38 -6.81
N ASP A 274 -4.27 -22.22 -6.90
CA ASP A 274 -4.18 -21.32 -8.06
C ASP A 274 -3.06 -20.28 -7.85
N ILE A 275 -2.13 -20.17 -8.79
CA ILE A 275 -1.02 -19.21 -8.76
C ILE A 275 -1.28 -18.14 -9.83
N VAL A 276 -1.57 -16.92 -9.38
CA VAL A 276 -1.82 -15.75 -10.25
C VAL A 276 -0.63 -14.80 -10.15
N GLY A 277 -0.01 -14.55 -11.29
CA GLY A 277 1.12 -13.65 -11.42
C GLY A 277 2.23 -14.21 -12.29
N ASP A 278 3.22 -13.36 -12.54
CA ASP A 278 4.39 -13.71 -13.31
C ASP A 278 5.65 -13.11 -12.68
N GLY A 279 6.82 -13.61 -13.08
CA GLY A 279 8.08 -13.12 -12.56
C GLY A 279 9.24 -14.12 -12.75
N PRO A 280 10.45 -13.73 -12.31
CA PRO A 280 11.66 -14.53 -12.55
C PRO A 280 11.65 -15.92 -11.90
N GLN A 281 10.75 -16.19 -10.96
CA GLN A 281 10.61 -17.53 -10.35
C GLN A 281 9.61 -18.44 -11.08
N ALA A 282 8.90 -17.97 -12.11
CA ALA A 282 7.81 -18.73 -12.74
C ALA A 282 8.25 -20.13 -13.23
N GLU A 283 9.41 -20.24 -13.88
CA GLU A 283 9.96 -21.51 -14.35
C GLU A 283 10.34 -22.43 -13.18
N ALA A 284 11.11 -21.92 -12.22
CA ALA A 284 11.52 -22.69 -11.04
C ALA A 284 10.33 -23.20 -10.22
N LEU A 285 9.23 -22.48 -10.18
CA LEU A 285 8.00 -22.91 -9.50
C LEU A 285 7.29 -24.02 -10.26
N ARG A 286 7.27 -23.98 -11.60
CA ARG A 286 6.76 -25.10 -12.42
C ARG A 286 7.61 -26.34 -12.26
N ASP A 287 8.92 -26.20 -12.23
CA ASP A 287 9.86 -27.31 -11.98
C ASP A 287 9.66 -27.92 -10.58
N LEU A 288 9.40 -27.08 -9.58
CA LEU A 288 9.05 -27.55 -8.21
C LEU A 288 7.79 -28.40 -8.28
N VAL A 289 6.72 -27.90 -8.89
CA VAL A 289 5.42 -28.61 -9.01
C VAL A 289 5.55 -29.94 -9.76
N ALA A 290 6.35 -29.97 -10.85
CA ALA A 290 6.62 -31.18 -11.61
C ALA A 290 7.42 -32.21 -10.82
N ARG A 291 8.51 -31.77 -10.15
CA ARG A 291 9.34 -32.65 -9.30
C ARG A 291 8.56 -33.26 -8.15
N GLU A 292 7.65 -32.50 -7.56
CA GLU A 292 6.81 -32.95 -6.45
C GLU A 292 5.56 -33.74 -6.89
N ALA A 293 5.36 -33.89 -8.20
CA ALA A 293 4.26 -34.63 -8.84
C ALA A 293 2.86 -34.10 -8.45
N VAL A 294 2.71 -32.79 -8.22
CA VAL A 294 1.42 -32.15 -7.82
C VAL A 294 0.80 -31.28 -8.93
N GLY A 295 1.19 -31.49 -10.19
CA GLY A 295 0.73 -30.68 -11.34
C GLY A 295 -0.78 -30.69 -11.56
N GLN A 296 -1.50 -31.72 -11.12
CA GLN A 296 -2.95 -31.78 -11.22
C GLN A 296 -3.67 -30.89 -10.18
N ALA A 297 -2.98 -30.56 -9.08
CA ALA A 297 -3.52 -29.77 -7.97
C ALA A 297 -3.05 -28.30 -7.97
N VAL A 298 -2.05 -27.93 -8.81
CA VAL A 298 -1.53 -26.56 -8.91
C VAL A 298 -1.72 -26.00 -10.30
N ARG A 299 -2.37 -24.84 -10.40
CA ARG A 299 -2.62 -24.14 -11.68
C ARG A 299 -1.90 -22.81 -11.73
N PHE A 300 -1.16 -22.56 -12.81
CA PHE A 300 -0.50 -21.29 -13.08
C PHE A 300 -1.31 -20.51 -14.11
N HIS A 301 -1.83 -19.34 -13.70
CA HIS A 301 -2.62 -18.46 -14.56
C HIS A 301 -1.76 -17.42 -15.31
N GLY A 302 -0.49 -17.28 -14.93
CA GLY A 302 0.36 -16.21 -15.44
C GLY A 302 -0.08 -14.83 -14.97
N TRP A 303 0.35 -13.79 -15.67
CA TRP A 303 -0.10 -12.44 -15.41
C TRP A 303 -1.53 -12.23 -15.92
N LEU A 304 -2.41 -11.74 -15.09
CA LEU A 304 -3.79 -11.39 -15.44
C LEU A 304 -4.03 -9.89 -15.25
N PRO A 305 -4.87 -9.26 -16.10
CA PRO A 305 -5.40 -7.94 -15.83
C PRO A 305 -6.12 -7.91 -14.48
N HIS A 306 -6.03 -6.79 -13.76
CA HIS A 306 -6.58 -6.67 -12.40
C HIS A 306 -8.07 -7.04 -12.30
N ALA A 307 -8.86 -6.73 -13.34
CA ALA A 307 -10.27 -7.09 -13.41
C ALA A 307 -10.50 -8.62 -13.48
N GLU A 308 -9.57 -9.38 -14.05
CA GLU A 308 -9.68 -10.84 -14.19
C GLU A 308 -9.17 -11.58 -12.93
N VAL A 309 -8.25 -10.96 -12.19
CA VAL A 309 -7.69 -11.53 -10.94
C VAL A 309 -8.80 -11.87 -9.96
N GLN A 310 -9.82 -11.01 -9.81
CA GLN A 310 -10.94 -11.28 -8.91
C GLN A 310 -11.74 -12.52 -9.30
N GLY A 311 -11.85 -12.84 -10.60
CA GLY A 311 -12.55 -14.04 -11.09
C GLY A 311 -11.89 -15.34 -10.61
N VAL A 312 -10.55 -15.37 -10.55
CA VAL A 312 -9.79 -16.50 -10.00
C VAL A 312 -9.85 -16.47 -8.46
N ALA A 313 -9.60 -15.31 -7.84
CA ALA A 313 -9.61 -15.16 -6.39
C ALA A 313 -10.96 -15.54 -5.79
N ALA A 314 -12.07 -15.11 -6.40
CA ALA A 314 -13.41 -15.42 -5.93
C ALA A 314 -13.81 -16.91 -6.02
N GLN A 315 -12.97 -17.76 -6.63
CA GLN A 315 -13.14 -19.21 -6.59
C GLN A 315 -12.38 -19.87 -5.44
N ALA A 316 -11.52 -19.13 -4.74
CA ALA A 316 -10.70 -19.62 -3.65
C ALA A 316 -11.37 -19.37 -2.29
N GLN A 317 -11.10 -20.25 -1.32
CA GLN A 317 -11.46 -20.08 0.08
C GLN A 317 -10.34 -19.37 0.85
N LEU A 318 -9.10 -19.58 0.44
CA LEU A 318 -7.89 -19.10 1.12
C LEU A 318 -6.99 -18.30 0.18
N LEU A 319 -6.47 -17.17 0.66
CA LEU A 319 -5.29 -16.53 0.10
C LEU A 319 -4.05 -17.01 0.88
N VAL A 320 -3.19 -17.82 0.26
CA VAL A 320 -1.93 -18.29 0.88
C VAL A 320 -0.82 -17.33 0.46
N PHE A 321 -0.49 -16.36 1.32
CA PHE A 321 0.38 -15.26 0.95
C PHE A 321 1.49 -15.02 1.99
N PRO A 322 2.54 -15.89 2.02
CA PRO A 322 3.65 -15.80 2.98
C PRO A 322 4.71 -14.77 2.58
N SER A 323 4.28 -13.60 2.10
CA SER A 323 5.19 -12.54 1.70
C SER A 323 5.96 -12.00 2.91
N VAL A 324 7.29 -12.06 2.82
CA VAL A 324 8.19 -11.56 3.88
C VAL A 324 8.62 -10.12 3.65
N ARG A 325 8.11 -9.48 2.62
CA ARG A 325 8.38 -8.07 2.32
C ARG A 325 7.23 -7.44 1.54
N GLU A 326 6.17 -7.17 2.26
CA GLU A 326 5.00 -6.48 1.72
C GLU A 326 4.69 -5.25 2.57
N PHE A 327 4.69 -4.07 1.96
CA PHE A 327 4.46 -2.84 2.71
C PHE A 327 2.96 -2.63 2.99
N GLY A 328 2.15 -2.53 1.95
CA GLY A 328 0.77 -2.09 2.09
C GLY A 328 -0.27 -3.21 2.07
N GLY A 329 0.10 -4.43 1.68
CA GLY A 329 -0.78 -5.61 1.71
C GLY A 329 -2.08 -5.49 0.90
N GLY A 330 -2.09 -4.74 -0.21
CA GLY A 330 -3.32 -4.50 -0.99
C GLY A 330 -4.04 -5.78 -1.39
N VAL A 331 -3.32 -6.81 -1.82
CA VAL A 331 -3.88 -8.11 -2.20
C VAL A 331 -4.63 -8.80 -1.05
N VAL A 332 -4.23 -8.54 0.20
CA VAL A 332 -4.93 -9.09 1.38
C VAL A 332 -6.30 -8.43 1.54
N LEU A 333 -6.37 -7.09 1.38
CA LEU A 333 -7.66 -6.38 1.40
C LEU A 333 -8.57 -6.80 0.25
N GLU A 334 -8.01 -7.01 -0.95
CA GLU A 334 -8.73 -7.48 -2.13
C GLU A 334 -9.32 -8.89 -1.90
N ALA A 335 -8.53 -9.80 -1.34
CA ALA A 335 -8.99 -11.13 -0.98
C ALA A 335 -10.10 -11.09 0.08
N MET A 336 -9.89 -10.35 1.18
CA MET A 336 -10.91 -10.19 2.22
C MET A 336 -12.20 -9.56 1.68
N ALA A 337 -12.11 -8.59 0.75
CA ALA A 337 -13.28 -7.99 0.12
C ALA A 337 -14.13 -9.02 -0.64
N LEU A 338 -13.48 -10.02 -1.23
CA LEU A 338 -14.14 -11.14 -1.91
C LEU A 338 -14.62 -12.26 -0.95
N GLY A 339 -14.36 -12.15 0.35
CA GLY A 339 -14.64 -13.21 1.31
C GLY A 339 -13.62 -14.35 1.27
N VAL A 340 -12.42 -14.11 0.78
CA VAL A 340 -11.30 -15.06 0.77
C VAL A 340 -10.49 -14.87 2.03
N VAL A 341 -10.29 -15.93 2.82
CA VAL A 341 -9.60 -15.85 4.11
C VAL A 341 -8.09 -15.82 3.92
N PRO A 342 -7.37 -14.80 4.42
CA PRO A 342 -5.93 -14.71 4.29
C PRO A 342 -5.19 -15.64 5.29
N VAL A 343 -4.19 -16.36 4.77
CA VAL A 343 -3.16 -17.07 5.54
C VAL A 343 -1.83 -16.42 5.19
N ILE A 344 -1.30 -15.60 6.08
CA ILE A 344 -0.21 -14.65 5.79
C ILE A 344 0.95 -14.81 6.76
N ALA A 345 2.15 -14.36 6.35
CA ALA A 345 3.22 -14.12 7.31
C ALA A 345 2.88 -12.92 8.20
N ASP A 346 3.03 -13.05 9.51
CA ASP A 346 2.79 -11.95 10.47
C ASP A 346 3.93 -10.92 10.39
N TYR A 347 3.95 -10.19 9.29
CA TYR A 347 4.97 -9.20 9.02
C TYR A 347 4.45 -8.04 8.18
N ALA A 348 4.77 -6.82 8.62
CA ALA A 348 4.49 -5.56 7.93
C ALA A 348 2.99 -5.40 7.55
N GLY A 349 2.67 -4.87 6.37
CA GLY A 349 1.30 -4.57 5.97
C GLY A 349 0.31 -5.73 6.15
N PRO A 350 0.54 -6.93 5.61
CA PRO A 350 -0.34 -8.07 5.85
C PRO A 350 -0.62 -8.35 7.33
N GLY A 351 0.44 -8.39 8.17
CA GLY A 351 0.30 -8.60 9.61
C GLY A 351 -0.46 -7.50 10.35
N GLU A 352 -0.45 -6.28 9.79
CA GLU A 352 -1.19 -5.13 10.33
C GLU A 352 -2.67 -5.13 9.95
N LEU A 353 -3.03 -5.76 8.80
CA LEU A 353 -4.38 -5.75 8.24
C LEU A 353 -5.25 -6.91 8.75
N VAL A 354 -4.64 -8.03 9.12
CA VAL A 354 -5.33 -9.26 9.53
C VAL A 354 -5.30 -9.40 11.05
N ASP A 355 -6.40 -9.79 11.63
CA ASP A 355 -6.52 -10.23 13.03
C ASP A 355 -7.07 -11.66 13.12
N ASP A 356 -7.18 -12.19 14.34
CA ASP A 356 -7.56 -13.58 14.58
C ASP A 356 -9.02 -13.88 14.20
N ALA A 357 -9.86 -12.85 14.04
CA ALA A 357 -11.23 -12.98 13.57
C ALA A 357 -11.34 -13.00 12.03
N THR A 358 -10.33 -12.48 11.32
CA THR A 358 -10.41 -12.21 9.88
C THR A 358 -9.43 -13.01 9.03
N GLY A 359 -8.51 -13.76 9.64
CA GLY A 359 -7.54 -14.59 8.94
C GLY A 359 -6.49 -15.19 9.86
N PHE A 360 -5.49 -15.81 9.27
CA PHE A 360 -4.45 -16.52 10.00
C PHE A 360 -3.09 -15.85 9.80
N ARG A 361 -2.46 -15.46 10.90
CA ARG A 361 -1.13 -14.88 10.94
C ARG A 361 -0.12 -15.93 11.36
N ILE A 362 0.85 -16.21 10.52
CA ILE A 362 1.92 -17.18 10.80
C ILE A 362 3.13 -16.40 11.35
N PRO A 363 3.58 -16.70 12.57
CA PRO A 363 4.70 -16.02 13.20
C PRO A 363 5.96 -16.03 12.32
N MET A 364 6.65 -14.88 12.27
CA MET A 364 7.91 -14.77 11.55
C MET A 364 9.01 -15.58 12.24
N GLY A 365 9.82 -16.23 11.40
CA GLY A 365 10.99 -17.00 11.80
C GLY A 365 11.96 -17.13 10.63
N ARG A 366 12.77 -18.18 10.60
CA ARG A 366 13.53 -18.56 9.41
C ARG A 366 12.56 -19.08 8.35
N ARG A 367 12.99 -19.14 7.09
CA ARG A 367 12.16 -19.66 5.98
C ARG A 367 11.53 -21.04 6.31
N ALA A 368 12.31 -21.95 6.86
CA ALA A 368 11.81 -23.29 7.24
C ALA A 368 10.72 -23.23 8.33
N ASP A 369 10.87 -22.33 9.30
CA ASP A 369 9.91 -22.16 10.40
C ASP A 369 8.58 -21.59 9.85
N LEU A 370 8.65 -20.65 8.90
CA LEU A 370 7.49 -20.08 8.24
C LEU A 370 6.74 -21.12 7.38
N VAL A 371 7.48 -21.92 6.60
CA VAL A 371 6.89 -23.03 5.80
C VAL A 371 6.23 -24.06 6.72
N ALA A 372 6.87 -24.44 7.82
CA ALA A 372 6.30 -25.37 8.79
C ALA A 372 5.04 -24.81 9.46
N GLY A 373 5.06 -23.54 9.86
CA GLY A 373 3.90 -22.86 10.44
C GLY A 373 2.72 -22.75 9.47
N LEU A 374 2.99 -22.42 8.20
CA LEU A 374 1.98 -22.42 7.13
C LEU A 374 1.37 -23.81 6.94
N ARG A 375 2.22 -24.84 6.85
CA ARG A 375 1.76 -26.24 6.70
C ARG A 375 0.85 -26.64 7.85
N ALA A 376 1.30 -26.46 9.10
CA ALA A 376 0.50 -26.77 10.28
C ALA A 376 -0.84 -26.04 10.29
N ARG A 377 -0.88 -24.80 9.82
CA ARG A 377 -2.12 -24.04 9.72
C ARG A 377 -3.04 -24.57 8.62
N LEU A 378 -2.52 -24.89 7.45
CA LEU A 378 -3.28 -25.48 6.35
C LEU A 378 -3.85 -26.85 6.73
N ASP A 379 -3.07 -27.69 7.42
CA ASP A 379 -3.50 -28.98 7.95
C ASP A 379 -4.66 -28.82 8.97
N ALA A 380 -4.54 -27.83 9.87
CA ALA A 380 -5.60 -27.53 10.84
C ALA A 380 -6.89 -27.06 10.16
N ILE A 381 -6.78 -26.18 9.14
CA ILE A 381 -7.96 -25.74 8.35
C ILE A 381 -8.57 -26.93 7.58
N ALA A 382 -7.75 -27.80 7.02
CA ALA A 382 -8.24 -28.99 6.31
C ALA A 382 -8.87 -30.03 7.25
N ALA A 383 -8.52 -30.05 8.53
CA ALA A 383 -9.18 -30.86 9.55
C ALA A 383 -10.55 -30.29 9.97
N ASP A 384 -10.68 -28.97 10.01
CA ASP A 384 -11.94 -28.28 10.33
C ASP A 384 -12.15 -27.05 9.41
N PRO A 385 -12.61 -27.26 8.16
CA PRO A 385 -12.86 -26.16 7.24
C PRO A 385 -14.11 -25.33 7.59
N ALA A 386 -14.92 -25.74 8.56
CA ALA A 386 -16.12 -25.03 9.00
C ALA A 386 -15.81 -23.69 9.69
N VAL A 387 -14.55 -23.44 10.07
CA VAL A 387 -14.10 -22.16 10.62
C VAL A 387 -14.10 -21.03 9.56
N LEU A 388 -13.97 -21.36 8.28
CA LEU A 388 -13.76 -20.38 7.21
C LEU A 388 -14.97 -19.46 6.94
N PRO A 389 -16.23 -19.91 6.90
CA PRO A 389 -17.37 -19.05 6.58
C PRO A 389 -17.49 -17.82 7.51
N ALA A 390 -17.37 -18.04 8.81
CA ALA A 390 -17.46 -16.95 9.80
C ALA A 390 -16.30 -15.96 9.66
N MET A 391 -15.08 -16.48 9.44
CA MET A 391 -13.88 -15.68 9.27
C MET A 391 -13.92 -14.85 7.95
N ALA A 392 -14.41 -15.45 6.87
CA ALA A 392 -14.62 -14.79 5.59
C ALA A 392 -15.60 -13.60 5.72
N ALA A 393 -16.75 -13.83 6.37
CA ALA A 393 -17.74 -12.79 6.61
C ALA A 393 -17.20 -11.65 7.48
N ALA A 394 -16.46 -11.98 8.54
CA ALA A 394 -15.79 -10.98 9.41
C ALA A 394 -14.75 -10.16 8.64
N GLY A 395 -13.93 -10.82 7.81
CA GLY A 395 -12.94 -10.16 6.95
C GLY A 395 -13.58 -9.19 5.95
N GLN A 396 -14.63 -9.64 5.27
CA GLN A 396 -15.38 -8.81 4.32
C GLN A 396 -16.02 -7.59 5.01
N ALA A 397 -16.69 -7.81 6.14
CA ALA A 397 -17.30 -6.72 6.91
C ALA A 397 -16.27 -5.69 7.38
N ARG A 398 -15.09 -6.15 7.85
CA ARG A 398 -14.00 -5.28 8.27
C ARG A 398 -13.48 -4.43 7.12
N VAL A 399 -13.22 -5.03 5.95
CA VAL A 399 -12.71 -4.30 4.78
C VAL A 399 -13.71 -3.25 4.31
N MET A 400 -14.99 -3.60 4.22
CA MET A 400 -16.03 -2.66 3.79
C MET A 400 -16.22 -1.49 4.76
N ARG A 401 -16.06 -1.72 6.06
CA ARG A 401 -16.19 -0.70 7.10
C ARG A 401 -14.96 0.22 7.17
N ASP A 402 -13.74 -0.34 7.11
CA ASP A 402 -12.53 0.37 7.52
C ASP A 402 -11.55 0.66 6.38
N PHE A 403 -11.56 -0.13 5.29
CA PHE A 403 -10.53 -0.12 4.26
C PHE A 403 -11.05 0.19 2.85
N THR A 404 -12.21 0.81 2.72
CA THR A 404 -12.63 1.41 1.45
C THR A 404 -12.03 2.82 1.32
N TRP A 405 -11.89 3.32 0.09
CA TRP A 405 -11.43 4.69 -0.12
C TRP A 405 -12.36 5.72 0.52
N THR A 406 -13.67 5.46 0.53
CA THR A 406 -14.66 6.30 1.22
C THR A 406 -14.44 6.31 2.73
N ALA A 407 -14.24 5.14 3.35
CA ALA A 407 -13.94 5.05 4.78
C ALA A 407 -12.64 5.78 5.14
N LYS A 408 -11.60 5.66 4.32
CA LYS A 408 -10.35 6.40 4.51
C LYS A 408 -10.52 7.90 4.37
N ALA A 409 -11.31 8.35 3.40
CA ALA A 409 -11.61 9.77 3.25
C ALA A 409 -12.29 10.33 4.51
N ALA A 410 -13.24 9.60 5.08
CA ALA A 410 -13.89 9.98 6.35
C ALA A 410 -12.90 10.01 7.52
N GLN A 411 -11.97 9.05 7.58
CA GLN A 411 -10.90 9.05 8.60
C GLN A 411 -9.99 10.29 8.46
N VAL A 412 -9.59 10.62 7.24
CA VAL A 412 -8.76 11.80 6.95
C VAL A 412 -9.52 13.10 7.25
N GLU A 413 -10.81 13.18 6.96
CA GLU A 413 -11.64 14.34 7.29
C GLU A 413 -11.67 14.60 8.80
N ARG A 414 -11.81 13.57 9.63
CA ARG A 414 -11.75 13.70 11.09
C ARG A 414 -10.41 14.28 11.55
N ILE A 415 -9.31 13.85 10.92
CA ILE A 415 -7.98 14.40 11.20
C ILE A 415 -7.92 15.87 10.77
N TRP A 416 -8.41 16.21 9.59
CA TRP A 416 -8.43 17.58 9.10
C TRP A 416 -9.22 18.52 10.02
N ARG A 417 -10.41 18.09 10.48
CA ARG A 417 -11.23 18.86 11.40
C ARG A 417 -10.53 19.13 12.72
N ALA A 418 -9.88 18.10 13.27
CA ALA A 418 -9.13 18.25 14.50
C ALA A 418 -7.98 19.28 14.35
N VAL A 419 -7.13 19.13 13.32
CA VAL A 419 -6.00 20.05 13.15
C VAL A 419 -6.43 21.46 12.73
N ALA A 420 -7.54 21.61 11.99
CA ALA A 420 -8.11 22.90 11.65
C ALA A 420 -8.68 23.63 12.87
N ALA A 421 -9.16 22.89 13.87
CA ALA A 421 -9.58 23.41 15.17
C ALA A 421 -8.41 23.63 16.15
N GLY A 422 -7.16 23.40 15.72
CA GLY A 422 -5.97 23.50 16.59
C GLY A 422 -5.80 22.36 17.57
N ALA A 423 -6.59 21.27 17.43
CA ALA A 423 -6.50 20.08 18.27
C ALA A 423 -5.52 19.04 17.69
N PRO A 424 -4.95 18.15 18.51
CA PRO A 424 -4.18 17.03 18.02
C PRO A 424 -5.05 16.08 17.18
N PRO A 425 -4.49 15.37 16.19
CA PRO A 425 -5.25 14.40 15.43
C PRO A 425 -5.70 13.24 16.34
N PRO A 426 -6.89 12.64 16.08
CA PRO A 426 -7.36 11.49 16.83
C PRO A 426 -6.37 10.33 16.67
N GLN A 427 -5.97 9.72 17.80
CA GLN A 427 -5.02 8.61 17.81
C GLN A 427 -5.72 7.27 17.54
N GLU A 428 -6.97 7.16 17.90
CA GLU A 428 -7.85 6.03 17.63
C GLU A 428 -8.67 6.33 16.39
N LEU A 429 -8.12 6.04 15.24
CA LEU A 429 -8.96 5.72 14.08
C LEU A 429 -9.52 4.31 14.33
N PRO A 430 -10.76 3.99 13.91
CA PRO A 430 -11.38 2.71 14.18
C PRO A 430 -10.70 1.58 13.41
N LEU A 431 -9.54 1.20 13.89
CA LEU A 431 -8.80 0.00 13.50
C LEU A 431 -8.43 -0.67 14.81
N PRO A 432 -9.37 -1.44 15.42
CA PRO A 432 -9.03 -2.23 16.59
C PRO A 432 -7.95 -3.23 16.19
N ARG A 433 -6.93 -3.33 17.03
CA ARG A 433 -6.05 -4.49 17.05
C ARG A 433 -6.84 -5.68 17.58
#